data_51c85b18673e31e86cc63c738b148225
#
_entry.id   51c85b18673e31e86cc63c738b148225
#
_cell.length_a   1.000
_cell.length_b   1.000
_cell.length_c   1.000
_cell.angle_alpha   90.00
_cell.angle_beta   90.00
_cell.angle_gamma   90.00
#
_symmetry.space_group_name_H-M   'P 1'
#
loop_
_entity.id
_entity.type
_entity.pdbx_description
1 polymer ?
#
loop_
_entity_poly.entity_id
_entity_poly.type
_entity_poly.pdbx_seq_one_letter_code
_entity_poly.pdbx_strand_id
1 'polypeptide(L)'
;MYTAKERSFDKPCGNFGDWEIFNKIVEVSDQAREIVRVITQEHDLPFSIVGPFVPDNPVAKSLPPFAFKNSTKAGTMDLLMNAGPLHDEIARLARENNFAVVGSSANRSLTGSKFVFEDIEAQVRDVADITIDYGLVPYHNDKGLGSSIIDLVSYETIRVGCVYDQICDIIKDGFDIDLKAITAAKG
;
A
#
# COMPACT_ATOMS: atom_id res chain seq x y z
N MET A 1 -11.11 -7.82 11.58
CA MET A 1 -11.03 -6.89 10.44
C MET A 1 -12.12 -7.12 9.39
N TYR A 2 -12.15 -8.26 8.65
CA TYR A 2 -13.13 -8.49 7.55
C TYR A 2 -14.58 -8.33 7.99
N THR A 3 -15.00 -8.99 9.07
CA THR A 3 -16.37 -8.92 9.59
C THR A 3 -16.76 -7.49 10.00
N ALA A 4 -15.93 -6.81 10.78
CA ALA A 4 -16.21 -5.44 11.24
C ALA A 4 -16.33 -4.44 10.10
N LYS A 5 -15.61 -4.66 8.99
CA LYS A 5 -15.64 -3.81 7.79
C LYS A 5 -16.70 -4.23 6.77
N GLU A 6 -17.47 -5.28 7.02
CA GLU A 6 -18.36 -5.89 6.01
C GLU A 6 -17.63 -6.17 4.68
N ARG A 7 -16.38 -6.64 4.80
CA ARG A 7 -15.46 -6.84 3.67
C ARG A 7 -15.51 -8.28 3.20
N SER A 8 -15.63 -8.49 1.88
CA SER A 8 -15.47 -9.82 1.29
C SER A 8 -14.11 -10.42 1.66
N PHE A 9 -14.10 -11.70 2.02
CA PHE A 9 -12.87 -12.45 2.33
C PHE A 9 -11.94 -12.63 1.12
N ASP A 10 -12.44 -12.43 -0.10
CA ASP A 10 -11.64 -12.48 -1.33
C ASP A 10 -10.93 -11.16 -1.65
N LYS A 11 -11.23 -10.09 -0.90
CA LYS A 11 -10.61 -8.78 -1.10
C LYS A 11 -9.21 -8.76 -0.46
N PRO A 12 -8.13 -8.53 -1.23
CA PRO A 12 -6.78 -8.56 -0.69
C PRO A 12 -6.54 -7.45 0.34
N CYS A 13 -5.65 -7.70 1.29
CA CYS A 13 -5.09 -6.71 2.20
C CYS A 13 -3.71 -6.29 1.68
N GLY A 14 -3.31 -5.05 1.94
CA GLY A 14 -1.95 -4.60 1.72
C GLY A 14 -1.02 -5.01 2.86
N ASN A 15 0.27 -5.03 2.60
CA ASN A 15 1.29 -5.19 3.62
C ASN A 15 1.97 -3.84 3.85
N PHE A 16 2.42 -3.59 5.09
CA PHE A 16 3.27 -2.46 5.39
C PHE A 16 4.68 -2.71 4.86
N GLY A 17 5.23 -1.74 4.17
CA GLY A 17 6.58 -1.78 3.66
C GLY A 17 7.34 -0.49 3.92
N ASP A 18 8.64 -0.60 3.93
CA ASP A 18 9.58 0.49 3.81
C ASP A 18 10.52 0.23 2.63
N TRP A 19 11.39 1.18 2.32
CA TRP A 19 12.38 1.03 1.25
C TRP A 19 13.25 -0.22 1.43
N GLU A 20 13.61 -0.56 2.65
CA GLU A 20 14.45 -1.71 2.96
C GLU A 20 13.70 -3.05 2.80
N ILE A 21 12.42 -3.11 3.24
CA ILE A 21 11.55 -4.28 2.98
C ILE A 21 11.41 -4.47 1.48
N PHE A 22 11.07 -3.40 0.75
CA PHE A 22 10.91 -3.45 -0.70
C PHE A 22 12.16 -4.04 -1.38
N ASN A 23 13.34 -3.53 -1.06
CA ASN A 23 14.59 -4.03 -1.64
C ASN A 23 14.91 -5.49 -1.29
N LYS A 24 14.46 -5.97 -0.13
CA LYS A 24 14.71 -7.34 0.31
C LYS A 24 13.76 -8.37 -0.27
N ILE A 25 12.52 -7.99 -0.55
CA ILE A 25 11.50 -8.98 -0.88
C ILE A 25 10.87 -8.81 -2.27
N VAL A 26 10.97 -7.64 -2.91
CA VAL A 26 10.35 -7.40 -4.22
C VAL A 26 11.36 -7.62 -5.36
N GLU A 27 10.98 -8.44 -6.34
CA GLU A 27 11.80 -8.79 -7.51
C GLU A 27 11.30 -8.00 -8.73
N VAL A 28 11.93 -6.88 -9.03
CA VAL A 28 11.59 -6.00 -10.15
C VAL A 28 12.83 -5.53 -10.88
N SER A 29 12.67 -4.93 -12.06
CA SER A 29 13.75 -4.32 -12.82
C SER A 29 14.41 -3.16 -12.06
N ASP A 30 15.65 -2.83 -12.44
CA ASP A 30 16.36 -1.67 -11.88
C ASP A 30 15.59 -0.37 -12.12
N GLN A 31 14.94 -0.22 -13.29
CA GLN A 31 14.10 0.94 -13.59
C GLN A 31 12.90 1.03 -12.63
N ALA A 32 12.19 -0.08 -12.41
CA ALA A 32 11.05 -0.09 -11.48
C ALA A 32 11.50 0.21 -10.04
N ARG A 33 12.66 -0.31 -9.64
CA ARG A 33 13.28 -0.03 -8.34
C ARG A 33 13.62 1.46 -8.20
N GLU A 34 14.21 2.06 -9.22
CA GLU A 34 14.54 3.47 -9.20
C GLU A 34 13.29 4.37 -9.18
N ILE A 35 12.22 4.00 -9.88
CA ILE A 35 10.91 4.68 -9.79
C ILE A 35 10.42 4.72 -8.35
N VAL A 36 10.43 3.57 -7.67
CA VAL A 36 10.00 3.50 -6.26
C VAL A 36 10.88 4.37 -5.37
N ARG A 37 12.20 4.35 -5.57
CA ARG A 37 13.15 5.17 -4.83
C ARG A 37 12.86 6.67 -4.99
N VAL A 38 12.71 7.12 -6.22
CA VAL A 38 12.43 8.54 -6.52
C VAL A 38 11.12 8.98 -5.87
N ILE A 39 10.04 8.22 -6.02
CA ILE A 39 8.73 8.56 -5.45
C ILE A 39 8.79 8.62 -3.91
N THR A 40 9.37 7.60 -3.27
CA THR A 40 9.29 7.46 -1.81
C THR A 40 10.43 8.18 -1.08
N GLN A 41 11.64 8.25 -1.65
CA GLN A 41 12.82 8.78 -0.96
C GLN A 41 13.18 10.21 -1.37
N GLU A 42 12.86 10.63 -2.62
CA GLU A 42 13.15 12.00 -3.06
C GLU A 42 11.93 12.91 -2.95
N HIS A 43 10.74 12.39 -3.31
CA HIS A 43 9.51 13.18 -3.29
C HIS A 43 8.66 12.98 -2.03
N ASP A 44 9.02 12.05 -1.16
CA ASP A 44 8.32 11.76 0.11
C ASP A 44 6.82 11.50 -0.08
N LEU A 45 6.44 10.78 -1.15
CA LEU A 45 5.04 10.49 -1.46
C LEU A 45 4.61 9.09 -1.01
N PRO A 46 3.37 8.91 -0.53
CA PRO A 46 2.80 7.60 -0.23
C PRO A 46 2.56 6.82 -1.52
N PHE A 47 3.02 5.57 -1.55
CA PHE A 47 2.97 4.75 -2.74
C PHE A 47 2.68 3.30 -2.40
N SER A 48 1.64 2.71 -2.97
CA SER A 48 1.42 1.27 -2.94
C SER A 48 1.85 0.65 -4.26
N ILE A 49 2.62 -0.42 -4.15
CA ILE A 49 3.10 -1.17 -5.31
C ILE A 49 2.58 -2.60 -5.28
N VAL A 50 2.41 -3.19 -6.44
CA VAL A 50 2.24 -4.64 -6.61
C VAL A 50 3.39 -5.15 -7.46
N GLY A 51 4.05 -6.22 -6.98
CA GLY A 51 5.15 -6.82 -7.72
C GLY A 51 5.45 -8.25 -7.28
N PRO A 52 6.19 -9.00 -8.11
CA PRO A 52 6.73 -10.31 -7.72
C PRO A 52 7.58 -10.19 -6.44
N PHE A 53 7.54 -11.22 -5.62
CA PHE A 53 8.26 -11.19 -4.35
C PHE A 53 8.96 -12.54 -4.04
N VAL A 54 9.92 -12.52 -3.14
CA VAL A 54 10.66 -13.72 -2.65
C VAL A 54 9.84 -14.39 -1.53
N PRO A 55 9.12 -15.49 -1.80
CA PRO A 55 8.27 -16.14 -0.79
C PRO A 55 9.05 -16.69 0.39
N ASP A 56 10.31 -17.05 0.16
CA ASP A 56 11.20 -17.63 1.16
C ASP A 56 11.85 -16.60 2.10
N ASN A 57 11.61 -15.31 1.87
CA ASN A 57 12.07 -14.26 2.78
C ASN A 57 11.43 -14.42 4.18
N PRO A 58 12.19 -14.25 5.28
CA PRO A 58 11.67 -14.38 6.64
C PRO A 58 10.46 -13.50 6.93
N VAL A 59 10.40 -12.28 6.41
CA VAL A 59 9.26 -11.37 6.57
C VAL A 59 8.01 -11.97 5.91
N ALA A 60 8.10 -12.43 4.66
CA ALA A 60 6.98 -13.06 3.96
C ALA A 60 6.52 -14.35 4.66
N LYS A 61 7.46 -15.17 5.14
CA LYS A 61 7.19 -16.41 5.89
C LYS A 61 6.51 -16.19 7.25
N SER A 62 6.62 -15.01 7.83
CA SER A 62 5.95 -14.70 9.10
C SER A 62 4.43 -14.57 8.97
N LEU A 63 3.91 -14.41 7.76
CA LEU A 63 2.47 -14.32 7.52
C LEU A 63 1.78 -15.66 7.82
N PRO A 64 0.77 -15.69 8.68
CA PRO A 64 -0.08 -16.86 8.83
C PRO A 64 -0.76 -17.24 7.50
N PRO A 65 -1.12 -18.51 7.26
CA PRO A 65 -1.65 -18.96 5.96
C PRO A 65 -2.83 -18.13 5.43
N PHE A 66 -3.73 -17.72 6.31
CA PHE A 66 -4.86 -16.87 5.94
C PHE A 66 -4.40 -15.47 5.50
N ALA A 67 -3.50 -14.84 6.24
CA ALA A 67 -2.97 -13.52 5.89
C ALA A 67 -2.15 -13.59 4.59
N PHE A 68 -1.30 -14.60 4.44
CA PHE A 68 -0.53 -14.85 3.22
C PHE A 68 -1.44 -14.95 1.99
N LYS A 69 -2.48 -15.82 2.06
CA LYS A 69 -3.46 -15.98 0.96
C LYS A 69 -4.17 -14.67 0.60
N ASN A 70 -4.44 -13.81 1.59
CA ASN A 70 -5.21 -12.58 1.40
C ASN A 70 -4.34 -11.33 1.15
N SER A 71 -3.02 -11.43 1.26
CA SER A 71 -2.09 -10.32 0.95
C SER A 71 -1.17 -10.61 -0.24
N THR A 72 -1.34 -11.79 -0.88
CA THR A 72 -0.62 -12.16 -2.10
C THR A 72 -1.59 -12.65 -3.17
N LYS A 73 -1.21 -12.54 -4.43
CA LYS A 73 -2.00 -13.04 -5.56
C LYS A 73 -1.08 -13.38 -6.73
N ALA A 74 -1.18 -14.61 -7.24
CA ALA A 74 -0.43 -15.06 -8.42
C ALA A 74 1.08 -14.77 -8.35
N GLY A 75 1.70 -14.92 -7.18
CA GLY A 75 3.12 -14.67 -6.98
C GLY A 75 3.49 -13.20 -6.78
N THR A 76 2.51 -12.31 -6.66
CA THR A 76 2.73 -10.88 -6.36
C THR A 76 2.25 -10.52 -4.95
N MET A 77 2.81 -9.45 -4.40
CA MET A 77 2.47 -8.87 -3.10
C MET A 77 2.25 -7.37 -3.25
N ASP A 78 1.28 -6.83 -2.52
CA ASP A 78 1.06 -5.38 -2.36
C ASP A 78 1.86 -4.88 -1.16
N LEU A 79 2.65 -3.82 -1.36
CA LEU A 79 3.34 -3.08 -0.30
C LEU A 79 2.90 -1.62 -0.31
N LEU A 80 2.34 -1.15 0.79
CA LEU A 80 2.16 0.26 1.06
C LEU A 80 3.44 0.81 1.68
N MET A 81 3.97 1.88 1.12
CA MET A 81 5.18 2.55 1.58
C MET A 81 4.94 4.04 1.80
N ASN A 82 5.71 4.61 2.72
CA ASN A 82 5.76 6.05 2.96
C ASN A 82 4.38 6.68 3.27
N ALA A 83 3.57 5.98 4.06
CA ALA A 83 2.23 6.46 4.43
C ALA A 83 2.23 7.31 5.71
N GLY A 84 3.38 7.84 6.08
CA GLY A 84 3.60 8.74 7.20
C GLY A 84 4.38 8.13 8.37
N PRO A 85 4.84 8.96 9.32
CA PRO A 85 5.83 8.57 10.33
C PRO A 85 5.44 7.35 11.19
N LEU A 86 4.17 7.22 11.54
CA LEU A 86 3.71 6.04 12.29
C LEU A 86 3.77 4.77 11.46
N HIS A 87 3.35 4.83 10.20
CA HIS A 87 3.41 3.71 9.27
C HIS A 87 4.87 3.26 9.08
N ASP A 88 5.76 4.22 8.84
CA ASP A 88 7.18 3.95 8.55
C ASP A 88 7.89 3.36 9.76
N GLU A 89 7.57 3.83 10.97
CA GLU A 89 8.12 3.25 12.21
C GLU A 89 7.59 1.83 12.46
N ILE A 90 6.32 1.55 12.19
CA ILE A 90 5.77 0.19 12.27
C ILE A 90 6.45 -0.72 11.25
N ALA A 91 6.65 -0.27 10.01
CA ALA A 91 7.33 -1.03 8.97
C ALA A 91 8.78 -1.33 9.36
N ARG A 92 9.51 -0.34 9.89
CA ARG A 92 10.89 -0.49 10.39
C ARG A 92 10.98 -1.55 11.49
N LEU A 93 10.13 -1.44 12.53
CA LEU A 93 10.10 -2.39 13.65
C LEU A 93 9.73 -3.81 13.18
N ALA A 94 8.78 -3.92 12.28
CA ALA A 94 8.38 -5.19 11.68
C ALA A 94 9.55 -5.86 10.94
N ARG A 95 10.26 -5.10 10.13
CA ARG A 95 11.44 -5.56 9.39
C ARG A 95 12.56 -6.03 10.32
N GLU A 96 12.88 -5.26 11.35
CA GLU A 96 13.94 -5.61 12.32
C GLU A 96 13.64 -6.90 13.09
N ASN A 97 12.37 -7.22 13.26
CA ASN A 97 11.92 -8.45 13.91
C ASN A 97 11.53 -9.56 12.92
N ASN A 98 11.79 -9.40 11.62
CA ASN A 98 11.39 -10.34 10.57
C ASN A 98 9.89 -10.68 10.61
N PHE A 99 9.07 -9.68 10.75
CA PHE A 99 7.63 -9.80 10.90
C PHE A 99 6.89 -9.01 9.80
N ALA A 100 5.83 -9.57 9.22
CA ALA A 100 4.98 -8.84 8.29
C ALA A 100 3.79 -8.21 9.01
N VAL A 101 3.46 -6.99 8.68
CA VAL A 101 2.27 -6.29 9.15
C VAL A 101 1.29 -6.14 8.00
N VAL A 102 0.08 -6.65 8.18
CA VAL A 102 -1.00 -6.55 7.21
C VAL A 102 -1.92 -5.41 7.57
N GLY A 103 -2.21 -4.55 6.63
CA GLY A 103 -3.03 -3.35 6.81
C GLY A 103 -4.27 -3.30 5.95
N SER A 104 -5.22 -2.49 6.38
CA SER A 104 -6.39 -2.11 5.61
C SER A 104 -6.89 -0.75 6.09
N SER A 105 -7.36 0.12 5.19
CA SER A 105 -7.95 1.40 5.57
C SER A 105 -9.00 1.23 6.68
N ALA A 106 -9.03 2.14 7.65
CA ALA A 106 -9.96 2.10 8.78
C ALA A 106 -11.34 2.66 8.37
N ASN A 107 -12.09 1.90 7.55
CA ASN A 107 -13.44 2.27 7.11
C ASN A 107 -14.26 1.02 6.83
N ARG A 108 -15.58 1.13 6.82
CA ARG A 108 -16.45 0.11 6.24
C ARG A 108 -16.17 -0.01 4.74
N SER A 109 -16.28 -1.23 4.19
CA SER A 109 -16.01 -1.45 2.76
C SER A 109 -16.89 -0.56 1.87
N LEU A 110 -16.27 0.04 0.86
CA LEU A 110 -16.92 0.90 -0.14
C LEU A 110 -17.40 2.28 0.36
N THR A 111 -17.08 2.69 1.60
CA THR A 111 -17.45 4.01 2.12
C THR A 111 -16.38 5.09 1.92
N GLY A 112 -15.31 4.77 1.22
CA GLY A 112 -14.15 5.67 1.06
C GLY A 112 -13.21 5.68 2.27
N SER A 113 -12.00 6.18 2.09
CA SER A 113 -11.04 6.35 3.19
C SER A 113 -11.51 7.41 4.16
N LYS A 114 -11.21 7.23 5.46
CA LYS A 114 -11.46 8.20 6.51
C LYS A 114 -10.14 8.87 6.88
N PHE A 115 -10.17 10.15 7.17
CA PHE A 115 -8.98 10.96 7.36
C PHE A 115 -8.87 11.59 8.75
N VAL A 116 -9.94 11.50 9.54
CA VAL A 116 -9.96 11.79 10.98
C VAL A 116 -10.59 10.62 11.72
N PHE A 117 -10.21 10.45 12.97
CA PHE A 117 -10.63 9.31 13.78
C PHE A 117 -12.14 9.23 13.98
N GLU A 118 -12.78 10.37 14.16
CA GLU A 118 -14.23 10.49 14.43
C GLU A 118 -15.08 9.99 13.25
N ASP A 119 -14.58 10.11 12.01
CA ASP A 119 -15.28 9.68 10.80
C ASP A 119 -15.26 8.17 10.59
N ILE A 120 -14.40 7.44 11.32
CA ILE A 120 -14.34 5.97 11.25
C ILE A 120 -15.61 5.41 11.88
N GLU A 121 -16.30 4.53 11.18
CA GLU A 121 -17.52 3.91 11.66
C GLU A 121 -17.29 3.13 12.96
N ALA A 122 -18.19 3.30 13.96
CA ALA A 122 -18.07 2.71 15.28
C ALA A 122 -17.75 1.21 15.25
N GLN A 123 -18.44 0.45 14.38
CA GLN A 123 -18.20 -0.98 14.22
C GLN A 123 -16.76 -1.34 13.80
N VAL A 124 -16.02 -0.40 13.21
CA VAL A 124 -14.61 -0.59 12.81
C VAL A 124 -13.68 -0.16 13.96
N ARG A 125 -14.02 0.92 14.67
CA ARG A 125 -13.25 1.40 15.84
C ARG A 125 -13.33 0.43 17.01
N ASP A 126 -14.53 -0.07 17.31
CA ASP A 126 -14.82 -0.83 18.54
C ASP A 126 -14.18 -2.23 18.57
N VAL A 127 -13.64 -2.70 17.44
CA VAL A 127 -12.91 -3.98 17.37
C VAL A 127 -11.39 -3.83 17.47
N ALA A 128 -10.90 -2.59 17.63
CA ALA A 128 -9.48 -2.33 17.77
C ALA A 128 -9.05 -2.53 19.24
N ASP A 129 -8.01 -3.32 19.45
CA ASP A 129 -7.40 -3.48 20.79
C ASP A 129 -6.58 -2.24 21.18
N ILE A 130 -6.03 -1.53 20.17
CA ILE A 130 -5.25 -0.31 20.36
C ILE A 130 -5.73 0.72 19.35
N THR A 131 -5.93 1.94 19.81
CA THR A 131 -6.31 3.08 18.99
C THR A 131 -5.25 4.16 19.09
N ILE A 132 -4.77 4.65 17.94
CA ILE A 132 -3.80 5.74 17.88
C ILE A 132 -4.39 6.81 16.96
N ASP A 133 -4.57 8.01 17.49
CA ASP A 133 -5.12 9.16 16.79
C ASP A 133 -4.07 10.28 16.71
N TYR A 134 -3.69 10.63 15.48
CA TYR A 134 -2.80 11.76 15.17
C TYR A 134 -3.55 12.93 14.52
N GLY A 135 -4.87 12.93 14.57
CA GLY A 135 -5.71 13.94 13.92
C GLY A 135 -5.82 13.75 12.40
N LEU A 136 -5.91 14.84 11.66
CA LEU A 136 -6.13 14.82 10.22
C LEU A 136 -4.93 14.22 9.46
N VAL A 137 -5.22 13.22 8.64
CA VAL A 137 -4.21 12.57 7.78
C VAL A 137 -3.65 13.56 6.74
N PRO A 138 -2.31 13.64 6.54
CA PRO A 138 -1.69 14.59 5.60
C PRO A 138 -2.23 14.53 4.16
N TYR A 139 -2.56 13.34 3.66
CA TYR A 139 -3.03 13.13 2.28
C TYR A 139 -4.55 13.03 2.16
N HIS A 140 -5.26 13.71 3.06
CA HIS A 140 -6.73 13.79 3.01
C HIS A 140 -7.22 14.42 1.69
N ASN A 141 -8.39 14.01 1.24
CA ASN A 141 -9.01 14.51 0.02
C ASN A 141 -10.53 14.32 0.06
N ASP A 142 -11.26 15.18 -0.62
CA ASP A 142 -12.73 15.17 -0.63
C ASP A 142 -13.35 13.94 -1.33
N LYS A 143 -12.52 13.18 -2.07
CA LYS A 143 -12.98 11.99 -2.82
C LYS A 143 -12.87 10.70 -2.00
N GLY A 144 -12.32 10.72 -0.79
CA GLY A 144 -12.12 9.52 0.02
C GLY A 144 -11.12 8.54 -0.59
N LEU A 145 -10.14 9.02 -1.36
CA LEU A 145 -9.13 8.19 -2.01
C LEU A 145 -8.05 7.77 -1.02
N GLY A 146 -7.72 6.47 -0.99
CA GLY A 146 -6.52 5.97 -0.31
C GLY A 146 -5.27 6.10 -1.19
N SER A 147 -4.20 5.34 -0.90
CA SER A 147 -2.97 5.34 -1.70
C SER A 147 -3.20 4.88 -3.14
N SER A 148 -2.44 5.43 -4.08
CA SER A 148 -2.37 4.91 -5.45
C SER A 148 -1.71 3.53 -5.45
N ILE A 149 -2.17 2.60 -6.29
CA ILE A 149 -1.59 1.27 -6.43
C ILE A 149 -1.19 1.04 -7.88
N ILE A 150 0.08 0.71 -8.11
CA ILE A 150 0.64 0.49 -9.44
C ILE A 150 1.34 -0.88 -9.47
N ASP A 151 1.10 -1.64 -10.53
CA ASP A 151 1.83 -2.87 -10.83
C ASP A 151 3.20 -2.50 -11.41
N LEU A 152 4.28 -2.90 -10.75
CA LEU A 152 5.65 -2.56 -11.15
C LEU A 152 6.21 -3.38 -12.33
N VAL A 153 5.49 -4.40 -12.77
CA VAL A 153 5.89 -5.18 -13.96
C VAL A 153 5.23 -4.62 -15.22
N SER A 154 3.93 -4.35 -15.13
CA SER A 154 3.16 -3.86 -16.28
C SER A 154 3.01 -2.35 -16.33
N TYR A 155 3.33 -1.65 -15.26
CA TYR A 155 3.06 -0.23 -15.03
C TYR A 155 1.57 0.14 -15.14
N GLU A 156 0.70 -0.82 -14.96
CA GLU A 156 -0.74 -0.61 -14.92
C GLU A 156 -1.16 0.01 -13.58
N THR A 157 -2.04 1.00 -13.64
CA THR A 157 -2.67 1.56 -12.44
C THR A 157 -3.81 0.65 -11.97
N ILE A 158 -3.58 -0.06 -10.88
CA ILE A 158 -4.60 -0.93 -10.25
C ILE A 158 -5.63 -0.08 -9.52
N ARG A 159 -5.20 1.03 -8.92
CA ARG A 159 -6.07 1.98 -8.22
C ARG A 159 -5.54 3.40 -8.32
N VAL A 160 -6.36 4.29 -8.81
CA VAL A 160 -6.13 5.74 -8.71
C VAL A 160 -6.40 6.16 -7.25
N GLY A 161 -5.42 6.77 -6.62
CA GLY A 161 -5.47 7.17 -5.22
C GLY A 161 -5.08 8.62 -5.01
N CYS A 162 -4.77 8.99 -3.76
CA CYS A 162 -4.18 10.28 -3.45
C CYS A 162 -2.84 10.44 -4.18
N VAL A 163 -2.46 11.68 -4.45
CA VAL A 163 -1.23 12.09 -5.15
C VAL A 163 -0.96 11.41 -6.50
N TYR A 164 -1.97 10.77 -7.10
CA TYR A 164 -1.81 10.00 -8.35
C TYR A 164 -1.25 10.83 -9.50
N ASP A 165 -1.75 12.06 -9.70
CA ASP A 165 -1.26 12.92 -10.79
C ASP A 165 0.21 13.29 -10.59
N GLN A 166 0.64 13.58 -9.36
CA GLN A 166 2.06 13.83 -9.05
C GLN A 166 2.93 12.59 -9.36
N ILE A 167 2.47 11.40 -9.00
CA ILE A 167 3.17 10.14 -9.32
C ILE A 167 3.27 9.96 -10.85
N CYS A 168 2.19 10.23 -11.60
CA CYS A 168 2.21 10.15 -13.06
C CYS A 168 3.23 11.10 -13.67
N ASP A 169 3.28 12.35 -13.19
CA ASP A 169 4.20 13.36 -13.71
C ASP A 169 5.66 12.96 -13.42
N ILE A 170 5.98 12.54 -12.20
CA ILE A 170 7.31 12.06 -11.83
C ILE A 170 7.76 10.89 -12.71
N ILE A 171 6.89 9.91 -12.91
CA ILE A 171 7.23 8.71 -13.70
C ILE A 171 7.37 9.08 -15.19
N LYS A 172 6.51 9.95 -15.71
CA LYS A 172 6.57 10.36 -17.10
C LYS A 172 7.81 11.19 -17.39
N ASP A 173 8.11 12.17 -16.56
CA ASP A 173 9.23 13.10 -16.76
C ASP A 173 10.59 12.44 -16.52
N GLY A 174 10.67 11.56 -15.51
CA GLY A 174 11.93 10.91 -15.14
C GLY A 174 12.23 9.62 -15.91
N PHE A 175 11.21 8.91 -16.41
CA PHE A 175 11.37 7.56 -16.95
C PHE A 175 10.71 7.31 -18.31
N ASP A 176 10.05 8.33 -18.88
CA ASP A 176 9.31 8.25 -20.16
C ASP A 176 8.22 7.15 -20.17
N ILE A 177 7.56 6.94 -19.03
CA ILE A 177 6.47 5.97 -18.86
C ILE A 177 5.16 6.72 -18.62
N ASP A 178 4.16 6.55 -19.49
CA ASP A 178 2.84 7.16 -19.34
C ASP A 178 1.85 6.16 -18.71
N LEU A 179 1.71 6.20 -17.38
CA LEU A 179 0.80 5.33 -16.63
C LEU A 179 -0.65 5.46 -17.10
N LYS A 180 -1.09 6.68 -17.43
CA LYS A 180 -2.48 6.93 -17.86
C LYS A 180 -2.74 6.28 -19.23
N ALA A 181 -1.79 6.39 -20.16
CA ALA A 181 -1.90 5.74 -21.47
C ALA A 181 -1.86 4.22 -21.37
N ILE A 182 -0.96 3.66 -20.54
CA ILE A 182 -0.87 2.20 -20.33
C ILE A 182 -2.19 1.65 -19.75
N THR A 183 -2.74 2.31 -18.74
CA THR A 183 -3.99 1.88 -18.09
C THR A 183 -5.18 1.98 -19.05
N ALA A 184 -5.27 3.05 -19.84
CA ALA A 184 -6.33 3.23 -20.83
C ALA A 184 -6.30 2.22 -21.98
N ALA A 185 -5.12 1.70 -22.34
CA ALA A 185 -4.98 0.71 -23.39
C ALA A 185 -5.47 -0.70 -23.02
N LYS A 186 -5.73 -0.96 -21.73
CA LYS A 186 -6.17 -2.27 -21.20
C LYS A 186 -7.63 -2.33 -20.80
N GLY A 187 -8.31 -1.20 -20.70
CA GLY A 187 -9.74 -1.09 -20.32
C GLY A 187 -10.62 -0.96 -21.53
#